data_49f116a8a52ef989fb4d8bcb2365a70a
#
_entry.id   49f116a8a52ef989fb4d8bcb2365a70a
#
_cell.length_a   1.000
_cell.length_b   1.000
_cell.length_c   1.000
_cell.angle_alpha   90.00
_cell.angle_beta   90.00
_cell.angle_gamma   90.00
#
_symmetry.space_group_name_H-M   'P 1'
#
loop_
_entity.id
_entity.type
_entity.pdbx_description
1 polymer ?
#
loop_
_entity_poly.entity_id
_entity_poly.type
_entity_poly.pdbx_seq_one_letter_code
_entity_poly.pdbx_strand_id
1 'polypeptide(L)'
;MVLGLGGSEVEHGDRYVVVRTPANPTYFWGNFVLFATPVEPDAMEERLDLFAGVFPDAAHVAWGIDSVDGTVGAEEELIAAGFDVSRDTVLIASELHRSSRPTDAELRPIESDADWRQALALHIACTEGDEHVTEEFLAGQVAAARALTELGHASWFGVFEDGRLLSSLGIVSDGSGLARFQSVETHPDARRRGLASALVHHAGNAALDRGAKPLVIVADPEYHAIGIYRSLGFVDWETQVQLTRPPGSTGT
;
A
#
# COMPACT_ATOMS: atom_id res chain seq x y z
N MET A 1 9.15 -5.63 -3.04
CA MET A 1 9.03 -5.23 -4.45
C MET A 1 8.85 -3.71 -4.59
N VAL A 2 7.71 -3.11 -4.30
CA VAL A 2 7.44 -1.67 -4.58
C VAL A 2 8.49 -0.74 -3.98
N LEU A 3 8.81 -0.89 -2.70
CA LEU A 3 9.81 -0.06 -2.01
C LEU A 3 11.21 -0.19 -2.64
N GLY A 4 11.65 -1.42 -2.96
CA GLY A 4 12.95 -1.64 -3.61
C GLY A 4 13.03 -0.99 -5.00
N LEU A 5 11.96 -1.05 -5.80
CA LEU A 5 11.87 -0.32 -7.08
C LEU A 5 11.86 1.19 -6.89
N GLY A 6 11.33 1.68 -5.76
CA GLY A 6 11.33 3.10 -5.35
C GLY A 6 12.64 3.60 -4.75
N GLY A 7 13.70 2.78 -4.74
CA GLY A 7 15.03 3.18 -4.24
C GLY A 7 15.25 2.92 -2.75
N SER A 8 14.37 2.16 -2.09
CA SER A 8 14.62 1.68 -0.73
C SER A 8 15.68 0.58 -0.75
N GLU A 9 16.56 0.59 0.25
CA GLU A 9 17.53 -0.47 0.51
C GLU A 9 16.84 -1.63 1.21
N VAL A 10 17.09 -2.87 0.74
CA VAL A 10 16.54 -4.10 1.31
C VAL A 10 17.69 -5.01 1.71
N GLU A 11 17.82 -5.27 3.01
CA GLU A 11 18.86 -6.12 3.59
C GLU A 11 18.22 -7.39 4.18
N HIS A 12 18.71 -8.56 3.78
CA HIS A 12 18.22 -9.84 4.25
C HIS A 12 19.13 -10.38 5.37
N GLY A 13 18.57 -10.54 6.57
CA GLY A 13 19.16 -11.31 7.67
C GLY A 13 18.61 -12.75 7.69
N ASP A 14 19.07 -13.55 8.65
CA ASP A 14 18.67 -14.95 8.77
C ASP A 14 17.17 -15.14 9.12
N ARG A 15 16.60 -14.23 9.93
CA ARG A 15 15.22 -14.30 10.44
C ARG A 15 14.45 -13.01 10.29
N TYR A 16 14.99 -12.05 9.53
CA TYR A 16 14.32 -10.78 9.28
C TYR A 16 14.82 -10.13 7.99
N VAL A 17 14.04 -9.20 7.49
CA VAL A 17 14.41 -8.30 6.39
C VAL A 17 14.31 -6.87 6.90
N VAL A 18 15.35 -6.08 6.65
CA VAL A 18 15.34 -4.64 6.93
C VAL A 18 15.04 -3.88 5.64
N VAL A 19 14.11 -2.95 5.72
CA VAL A 19 13.84 -2.01 4.63
C VAL A 19 14.15 -0.61 5.11
N ARG A 20 15.00 0.12 4.37
CA ARG A 20 15.38 1.50 4.64
C ARG A 20 15.08 2.38 3.44
N THR A 21 14.50 3.53 3.68
CA THR A 21 14.26 4.57 2.69
C THR A 21 15.02 5.85 3.11
N PRO A 22 16.32 5.98 2.79
CA PRO A 22 17.13 7.12 3.26
C PRO A 22 16.58 8.47 2.81
N ALA A 23 15.92 8.51 1.64
CA ALA A 23 15.28 9.72 1.12
C ALA A 23 14.03 10.16 1.91
N ASN A 24 13.44 9.27 2.75
CA ASN A 24 12.27 9.57 3.56
C ASN A 24 12.34 8.83 4.91
N PRO A 25 13.19 9.27 5.86
CA PRO A 25 13.44 8.57 7.12
C PRO A 25 12.24 8.58 8.09
N THR A 26 11.27 9.45 7.88
CA THR A 26 10.06 9.56 8.72
C THR A 26 8.90 8.70 8.23
N TYR A 27 9.03 8.10 7.06
CA TYR A 27 8.01 7.21 6.52
C TYR A 27 8.08 5.82 7.18
N PHE A 28 7.13 5.48 8.05
CA PHE A 28 7.14 4.25 8.85
C PHE A 28 7.27 3.00 7.97
N TRP A 29 6.43 2.87 6.96
CA TRP A 29 6.43 1.71 6.05
C TRP A 29 7.45 1.80 4.91
N GLY A 30 8.35 2.74 4.98
CA GLY A 30 9.60 2.80 4.23
C GLY A 30 10.82 2.45 5.10
N ASN A 31 10.66 2.40 6.43
CA ASN A 31 11.75 2.17 7.40
C ASN A 31 11.26 1.19 8.48
N PHE A 32 11.32 -0.10 8.18
CA PHE A 32 10.76 -1.14 9.04
C PHE A 32 11.61 -2.41 9.03
N VAL A 33 11.33 -3.29 9.97
CA VAL A 33 11.87 -4.66 10.03
C VAL A 33 10.73 -5.64 9.81
N LEU A 34 10.87 -6.53 8.82
CA LEU A 34 9.97 -7.67 8.60
C LEU A 34 10.56 -8.90 9.27
N PHE A 35 9.92 -9.43 10.30
CA PHE A 35 10.34 -10.63 10.99
C PHE A 35 9.71 -11.88 10.37
N ALA A 36 10.49 -12.95 10.22
CA ALA A 36 10.06 -14.21 9.63
C ALA A 36 9.11 -15.02 10.54
N THR A 37 9.00 -14.67 11.82
CA THR A 37 8.18 -15.42 12.79
C THR A 37 7.34 -14.48 13.64
N PRO A 38 6.19 -14.93 14.17
CA PRO A 38 5.43 -14.24 15.20
C PRO A 38 6.29 -13.81 16.40
N VAL A 39 5.80 -12.87 17.18
CA VAL A 39 6.51 -12.37 18.38
C VAL A 39 6.33 -13.36 19.52
N GLU A 40 7.42 -13.97 19.99
CA GLU A 40 7.39 -14.75 21.23
C GLU A 40 7.33 -13.81 22.45
N PRO A 41 6.71 -14.21 23.57
CA PRO A 41 6.52 -13.34 24.74
C PRO A 41 7.78 -12.70 25.29
N ASP A 42 8.92 -13.39 25.24
CA ASP A 42 10.23 -12.95 25.73
C ASP A 42 11.12 -12.33 24.64
N ALA A 43 10.66 -12.28 23.38
CA ALA A 43 11.44 -11.78 22.25
C ALA A 43 11.25 -10.28 21.96
N MET A 44 10.34 -9.60 22.65
CA MET A 44 9.98 -8.21 22.35
C MET A 44 11.18 -7.26 22.57
N GLU A 45 11.90 -7.40 23.68
CA GLU A 45 13.04 -6.55 24.00
C GLU A 45 14.17 -6.71 22.96
N GLU A 46 14.51 -7.96 22.59
CA GLU A 46 15.49 -8.24 21.52
C GLU A 46 15.11 -7.58 20.20
N ARG A 47 13.83 -7.63 19.82
CA ARG A 47 13.36 -7.00 18.57
C ARG A 47 13.36 -5.47 18.63
N LEU A 48 13.08 -4.89 19.79
CA LEU A 48 13.19 -3.45 20.01
C LEU A 48 14.65 -3.00 19.92
N ASP A 49 15.57 -3.73 20.53
CA ASP A 49 17.01 -3.45 20.47
C ASP A 49 17.55 -3.56 19.04
N LEU A 50 17.12 -4.60 18.31
CA LEU A 50 17.44 -4.74 16.89
C LEU A 50 16.96 -3.53 16.09
N PHE A 51 15.67 -3.14 16.27
CA PHE A 51 15.10 -2.00 15.55
C PHE A 51 15.86 -0.70 15.88
N ALA A 52 16.14 -0.45 17.17
CA ALA A 52 16.88 0.74 17.60
C ALA A 52 18.32 0.75 17.05
N GLY A 53 18.97 -0.41 16.96
CA GLY A 53 20.29 -0.54 16.34
C GLY A 53 20.29 -0.26 14.84
N VAL A 54 19.21 -0.63 14.14
CA VAL A 54 19.03 -0.42 12.70
C VAL A 54 18.59 1.01 12.37
N PHE A 55 17.73 1.60 13.21
CA PHE A 55 17.13 2.92 13.03
C PHE A 55 17.33 3.80 14.28
N PRO A 56 18.58 4.21 14.60
CA PRO A 56 18.88 4.91 15.85
C PRO A 56 18.20 6.28 15.99
N ASP A 57 17.85 6.90 14.87
CA ASP A 57 17.20 8.22 14.84
C ASP A 57 15.68 8.15 14.66
N ALA A 58 15.11 6.95 14.54
CA ALA A 58 13.68 6.80 14.35
C ALA A 58 12.92 7.09 15.65
N ALA A 59 11.93 7.98 15.57
CA ALA A 59 11.03 8.26 16.70
C ALA A 59 9.87 7.25 16.82
N HIS A 60 9.70 6.39 15.84
CA HIS A 60 8.66 5.34 15.76
C HIS A 60 9.29 3.94 15.79
N VAL A 61 8.45 2.92 15.97
CA VAL A 61 8.81 1.53 15.67
C VAL A 61 7.83 0.99 14.63
N ALA A 62 8.33 0.32 13.59
CA ALA A 62 7.51 -0.33 12.57
C ALA A 62 8.02 -1.75 12.30
N TRP A 63 7.18 -2.75 12.55
CA TRP A 63 7.47 -4.15 12.29
C TRP A 63 6.42 -4.77 11.37
N GLY A 64 6.87 -5.59 10.45
CA GLY A 64 6.02 -6.57 9.77
C GLY A 64 6.26 -7.95 10.35
N ILE A 65 5.24 -8.81 10.29
CA ILE A 65 5.39 -10.24 10.55
C ILE A 65 5.08 -10.99 9.25
N ASP A 66 6.02 -11.82 8.82
CA ASP A 66 5.86 -12.68 7.64
C ASP A 66 5.04 -13.94 8.01
N SER A 67 3.77 -13.70 8.30
CA SER A 67 2.78 -14.70 8.73
C SER A 67 1.61 -14.66 7.75
N VAL A 68 1.42 -15.75 7.01
CA VAL A 68 0.37 -15.84 5.96
C VAL A 68 -1.04 -15.91 6.54
N ASP A 69 -1.19 -16.35 7.79
CA ASP A 69 -2.47 -16.51 8.49
C ASP A 69 -2.83 -15.36 9.45
N GLY A 70 -1.95 -14.35 9.52
CA GLY A 70 -2.15 -13.18 10.40
C GLY A 70 -1.79 -13.43 11.87
N THR A 71 -1.07 -14.50 12.19
CA THR A 71 -0.58 -14.75 13.53
C THR A 71 0.46 -13.72 13.93
N VAL A 72 0.23 -13.03 15.06
CA VAL A 72 1.10 -11.96 15.59
C VAL A 72 2.05 -12.48 16.66
N GLY A 73 1.57 -13.40 17.50
CA GLY A 73 2.28 -13.91 18.68
C GLY A 73 1.82 -13.19 19.97
N ALA A 74 2.72 -12.59 20.71
CA ALA A 74 2.47 -11.89 21.98
C ALA A 74 1.67 -10.58 21.79
N GLU A 75 0.45 -10.67 21.24
CA GLU A 75 -0.36 -9.50 20.84
C GLU A 75 -0.79 -8.63 22.02
N GLU A 76 -1.20 -9.25 23.14
CA GLU A 76 -1.62 -8.51 24.33
C GLU A 76 -0.45 -7.69 24.92
N GLU A 77 0.74 -8.26 24.94
CA GLU A 77 1.96 -7.61 25.39
C GLU A 77 2.40 -6.47 24.44
N LEU A 78 2.24 -6.66 23.12
CA LEU A 78 2.51 -5.63 22.13
C LEU A 78 1.57 -4.44 22.29
N ILE A 79 0.27 -4.69 22.45
CA ILE A 79 -0.72 -3.62 22.69
C ILE A 79 -0.40 -2.90 24.01
N ALA A 80 -0.08 -3.64 25.08
CA ALA A 80 0.34 -3.05 26.35
C ALA A 80 1.63 -2.21 26.24
N ALA A 81 2.52 -2.56 25.30
CA ALA A 81 3.73 -1.80 24.99
C ALA A 81 3.49 -0.60 24.03
N GLY A 82 2.24 -0.31 23.69
CA GLY A 82 1.84 0.83 22.85
C GLY A 82 1.92 0.59 21.35
N PHE A 83 1.91 -0.67 20.91
CA PHE A 83 1.80 -0.99 19.49
C PHE A 83 0.34 -1.01 19.02
N ASP A 84 0.11 -0.43 17.86
CA ASP A 84 -1.08 -0.68 17.06
C ASP A 84 -0.84 -1.92 16.19
N VAL A 85 -1.79 -2.86 16.22
CA VAL A 85 -1.76 -4.10 15.46
C VAL A 85 -2.76 -4.02 14.32
N SER A 86 -2.27 -4.05 13.08
CA SER A 86 -3.10 -4.02 11.88
C SER A 86 -2.95 -5.30 11.08
N ARG A 87 -4.05 -5.74 10.48
CA ARG A 87 -4.11 -6.90 9.60
C ARG A 87 -4.83 -6.54 8.32
N ASP A 88 -4.11 -6.62 7.21
CA ASP A 88 -4.69 -6.41 5.89
C ASP A 88 -4.82 -7.72 5.14
N THR A 89 -5.87 -7.88 4.36
CA THR A 89 -6.02 -9.02 3.47
C THR A 89 -5.27 -8.77 2.18
N VAL A 90 -4.38 -9.68 1.82
CA VAL A 90 -3.77 -9.77 0.50
C VAL A 90 -4.70 -10.59 -0.39
N LEU A 91 -5.15 -10.00 -1.48
CA LEU A 91 -6.01 -10.68 -2.45
C LEU A 91 -5.26 -10.84 -3.77
N ILE A 92 -5.53 -11.94 -4.47
CA ILE A 92 -4.94 -12.23 -5.78
C ILE A 92 -5.99 -12.53 -6.84
N ALA A 93 -5.66 -12.22 -8.11
CA ALA A 93 -6.47 -12.61 -9.25
C ALA A 93 -5.57 -12.95 -10.45
N SER A 94 -5.95 -13.98 -11.21
CA SER A 94 -5.31 -14.34 -12.49
C SER A 94 -6.16 -13.98 -13.71
N GLU A 95 -7.41 -13.61 -13.46
CA GLU A 95 -8.38 -13.09 -14.42
C GLU A 95 -9.35 -12.17 -13.68
N LEU A 96 -10.01 -11.26 -14.37
CA LEU A 96 -10.94 -10.34 -13.76
C LEU A 96 -12.35 -10.48 -14.34
N HIS A 97 -13.33 -10.46 -13.44
CA HIS A 97 -14.74 -10.36 -13.81
C HIS A 97 -15.07 -8.92 -14.23
N ARG A 98 -16.01 -8.78 -15.14
CA ARG A 98 -16.52 -7.46 -15.54
C ARG A 98 -17.10 -6.71 -14.34
N SER A 99 -16.83 -5.42 -14.26
CA SER A 99 -17.51 -4.55 -13.31
C SER A 99 -19.02 -4.61 -13.51
N SER A 100 -19.76 -4.81 -12.41
CA SER A 100 -21.22 -4.78 -12.41
C SER A 100 -21.79 -3.37 -12.61
N ARG A 101 -20.94 -2.34 -12.51
CA ARG A 101 -21.29 -0.93 -12.71
C ARG A 101 -20.38 -0.33 -13.79
N PRO A 102 -20.75 -0.45 -15.06
CA PRO A 102 -20.01 0.21 -16.14
C PRO A 102 -20.07 1.73 -15.97
N THR A 103 -19.10 2.43 -16.49
CA THR A 103 -19.05 3.89 -16.54
C THR A 103 -18.79 4.34 -17.96
N ASP A 104 -19.39 5.47 -18.36
CA ASP A 104 -19.10 6.16 -19.62
C ASP A 104 -17.96 7.18 -19.47
N ALA A 105 -17.39 7.31 -18.26
CA ALA A 105 -16.25 8.18 -18.01
C ALA A 105 -15.00 7.68 -18.75
N GLU A 106 -14.13 8.60 -19.12
CA GLU A 106 -12.86 8.29 -19.78
C GLU A 106 -11.90 7.60 -18.81
N LEU A 107 -11.49 6.36 -19.15
CA LEU A 107 -10.44 5.63 -18.43
C LEU A 107 -9.15 5.68 -19.26
N ARG A 108 -8.11 6.32 -18.72
CA ARG A 108 -6.84 6.47 -19.42
C ARG A 108 -5.65 6.54 -18.45
N PRO A 109 -4.41 6.35 -18.96
CA PRO A 109 -3.21 6.60 -18.17
C PRO A 109 -3.12 8.06 -17.69
N ILE A 110 -2.44 8.25 -16.55
CA ILE A 110 -1.98 9.54 -16.03
C ILE A 110 -0.59 9.77 -16.60
N GLU A 111 -0.44 10.77 -17.49
CA GLU A 111 0.81 10.99 -18.22
C GLU A 111 1.32 12.44 -18.14
N SER A 112 0.40 13.41 -18.29
CA SER A 112 0.78 14.81 -18.35
C SER A 112 1.06 15.41 -16.96
N ASP A 113 1.82 16.50 -16.91
CA ASP A 113 2.01 17.27 -15.67
C ASP A 113 0.68 17.78 -15.09
N ALA A 114 -0.31 18.03 -15.95
CA ALA A 114 -1.65 18.42 -15.51
C ALA A 114 -2.38 17.25 -14.82
N ASP A 115 -2.23 16.02 -15.33
CA ASP A 115 -2.80 14.84 -14.73
C ASP A 115 -2.16 14.55 -13.36
N TRP A 116 -0.84 14.62 -13.26
CA TRP A 116 -0.12 14.41 -11.99
C TRP A 116 -0.48 15.45 -10.92
N ARG A 117 -0.72 16.72 -11.32
CA ARG A 117 -1.25 17.74 -10.40
C ARG A 117 -2.66 17.39 -9.93
N GLN A 118 -3.50 16.86 -10.81
CA GLN A 118 -4.84 16.39 -10.42
C GLN A 118 -4.77 15.14 -9.52
N ALA A 119 -3.80 14.22 -9.76
CA ALA A 119 -3.57 13.07 -8.89
C ALA A 119 -3.19 13.50 -7.47
N LEU A 120 -2.33 14.52 -7.31
CA LEU A 120 -2.02 15.09 -6.00
C LEU A 120 -3.26 15.71 -5.34
N ALA A 121 -4.03 16.49 -6.07
CA ALA A 121 -5.26 17.10 -5.54
C ALA A 121 -6.29 16.04 -5.11
N LEU A 122 -6.41 14.95 -5.87
CA LEU A 122 -7.26 13.81 -5.52
C LEU A 122 -6.76 13.12 -4.25
N HIS A 123 -5.45 12.89 -4.13
CA HIS A 123 -4.83 12.25 -2.97
C HIS A 123 -5.07 13.07 -1.69
N ILE A 124 -4.89 14.39 -1.77
CA ILE A 124 -5.21 15.32 -0.66
C ILE A 124 -6.70 15.21 -0.29
N ALA A 125 -7.62 15.25 -1.26
CA ALA A 125 -9.05 15.17 -1.00
C ALA A 125 -9.48 13.81 -0.41
N CYS A 126 -8.74 12.73 -0.68
CA CYS A 126 -9.02 11.40 -0.11
C CYS A 126 -8.52 11.23 1.32
N THR A 127 -7.52 12.01 1.73
CA THR A 127 -6.88 12.01 3.07
C THR A 127 -7.35 13.17 3.96
N GLU A 128 -8.26 14.00 3.49
CA GLU A 128 -8.80 15.13 4.27
C GLU A 128 -9.39 14.65 5.59
N GLY A 129 -8.94 15.25 6.70
CA GLY A 129 -9.33 14.90 8.06
C GLY A 129 -8.33 14.01 8.82
N ASP A 130 -7.27 13.53 8.16
CA ASP A 130 -6.17 12.85 8.84
C ASP A 130 -5.12 13.90 9.29
N GLU A 131 -5.15 14.25 10.59
CA GLU A 131 -4.26 15.24 11.17
C GLU A 131 -2.77 14.85 11.19
N HIS A 132 -2.46 13.57 10.89
CA HIS A 132 -1.10 13.04 10.88
C HIS A 132 -0.45 13.09 9.49
N VAL A 133 -1.23 13.42 8.45
CA VAL A 133 -0.77 13.45 7.06
C VAL A 133 -0.59 14.89 6.58
N THR A 134 0.61 15.24 6.13
CA THR A 134 0.92 16.56 5.59
C THR A 134 0.84 16.58 4.07
N GLU A 135 0.53 17.74 3.48
CA GLU A 135 0.54 17.90 2.01
C GLU A 135 1.93 17.59 1.41
N GLU A 136 3.01 17.92 2.12
CA GLU A 136 4.38 17.60 1.68
C GLU A 136 4.61 16.09 1.59
N PHE A 137 4.11 15.33 2.57
CA PHE A 137 4.16 13.87 2.55
C PHE A 137 3.39 13.29 1.36
N LEU A 138 2.17 13.78 1.11
CA LEU A 138 1.34 13.35 -0.03
C LEU A 138 2.00 13.71 -1.36
N ALA A 139 2.57 14.91 -1.49
CA ALA A 139 3.33 15.33 -2.67
C ALA A 139 4.53 14.41 -2.92
N GLY A 140 5.24 14.02 -1.86
CA GLY A 140 6.34 13.05 -1.92
C GLY A 140 5.88 11.67 -2.43
N GLN A 141 4.72 11.18 -1.98
CA GLN A 141 4.16 9.91 -2.45
C GLN A 141 3.79 9.98 -3.94
N VAL A 142 3.15 11.05 -4.40
CA VAL A 142 2.79 11.24 -5.82
C VAL A 142 4.04 11.40 -6.68
N ALA A 143 5.08 12.10 -6.20
CA ALA A 143 6.34 12.21 -6.89
C ALA A 143 7.05 10.84 -7.04
N ALA A 144 7.04 10.01 -6.01
CA ALA A 144 7.57 8.64 -6.06
C ALA A 144 6.78 7.75 -7.05
N ALA A 145 5.45 7.86 -7.06
CA ALA A 145 4.58 7.18 -8.00
C ALA A 145 4.89 7.56 -9.46
N ARG A 146 5.08 8.86 -9.71
CA ARG A 146 5.48 9.39 -11.01
C ARG A 146 6.86 8.86 -11.43
N ALA A 147 7.85 8.90 -10.54
CA ALA A 147 9.18 8.40 -10.81
C ALA A 147 9.18 6.91 -11.19
N LEU A 148 8.42 6.06 -10.46
CA LEU A 148 8.24 4.64 -10.81
C LEU A 148 7.62 4.47 -12.20
N THR A 149 6.69 5.35 -12.58
CA THR A 149 6.04 5.33 -13.90
C THR A 149 7.02 5.74 -15.00
N GLU A 150 7.80 6.80 -14.79
CA GLU A 150 8.82 7.27 -15.73
C GLU A 150 9.96 6.24 -15.92
N LEU A 151 10.28 5.47 -14.90
CA LEU A 151 11.22 4.35 -14.94
C LEU A 151 10.64 3.06 -15.60
N GLY A 152 9.34 3.03 -15.90
CA GLY A 152 8.68 1.88 -16.52
C GLY A 152 8.33 0.75 -15.54
N HIS A 153 8.46 0.96 -14.24
CA HIS A 153 8.08 0.00 -13.19
C HIS A 153 6.61 0.09 -12.78
N ALA A 154 5.93 1.18 -13.14
CA ALA A 154 4.52 1.37 -12.83
C ALA A 154 3.74 1.89 -14.04
N SER A 155 2.41 1.76 -13.97
CA SER A 155 1.46 2.47 -14.80
C SER A 155 0.40 3.06 -13.89
N TRP A 156 0.15 4.36 -13.99
CA TRP A 156 -0.90 5.03 -13.24
C TRP A 156 -2.08 5.32 -14.15
N PHE A 157 -3.30 5.04 -13.68
CA PHE A 157 -4.54 5.19 -14.45
C PHE A 157 -5.52 6.09 -13.71
N GLY A 158 -6.35 6.78 -14.46
CA GLY A 158 -7.39 7.65 -13.93
C GLY A 158 -8.74 7.49 -14.63
N VAL A 159 -9.78 7.84 -13.91
CA VAL A 159 -11.14 8.06 -14.44
C VAL A 159 -11.37 9.55 -14.53
N PHE A 160 -11.67 10.02 -15.73
CA PHE A 160 -11.87 11.45 -16.02
C PHE A 160 -13.29 11.73 -16.50
N GLU A 161 -13.89 12.80 -15.99
CA GLU A 161 -15.14 13.38 -16.50
C GLU A 161 -14.93 14.87 -16.72
N ASP A 162 -15.25 15.35 -17.90
CA ASP A 162 -15.06 16.75 -18.29
C ASP A 162 -13.62 17.28 -18.00
N GLY A 163 -12.64 16.40 -18.16
CA GLY A 163 -11.23 16.69 -17.90
C GLY A 163 -10.82 16.69 -16.41
N ARG A 164 -11.73 16.41 -15.49
CA ARG A 164 -11.46 16.29 -14.05
C ARG A 164 -11.19 14.83 -13.67
N LEU A 165 -10.10 14.60 -12.95
CA LEU A 165 -9.76 13.30 -12.39
C LEU A 165 -10.65 13.01 -11.16
N LEU A 166 -11.39 11.90 -11.19
CA LEU A 166 -12.32 11.50 -10.12
C LEU A 166 -11.89 10.24 -9.38
N SER A 167 -11.08 9.40 -10.00
CA SER A 167 -10.53 8.19 -9.37
C SER A 167 -9.17 7.89 -9.97
N SER A 168 -8.25 7.38 -9.18
CA SER A 168 -6.92 6.98 -9.65
C SER A 168 -6.45 5.69 -8.97
N LEU A 169 -5.52 5.00 -9.61
CA LEU A 169 -4.75 3.91 -9.05
C LEU A 169 -3.44 3.72 -9.82
N GLY A 170 -2.47 3.08 -9.17
CA GLY A 170 -1.27 2.58 -9.78
C GLY A 170 -1.22 1.06 -9.87
N ILE A 171 -0.51 0.55 -10.85
CA ILE A 171 -0.08 -0.85 -10.91
C ILE A 171 1.43 -0.86 -11.05
N VAL A 172 2.12 -1.57 -10.14
CA VAL A 172 3.57 -1.71 -10.11
C VAL A 172 3.96 -3.14 -10.41
N SER A 173 4.96 -3.34 -11.28
CA SER A 173 5.54 -4.65 -11.60
C SER A 173 7.06 -4.53 -11.72
N ASP A 174 7.76 -5.56 -11.23
CA ASP A 174 9.22 -5.69 -11.36
C ASP A 174 9.64 -6.56 -12.56
N GLY A 175 8.68 -6.98 -13.39
CA GLY A 175 8.92 -7.89 -14.52
C GLY A 175 8.99 -9.37 -14.15
N SER A 176 8.83 -9.75 -12.86
CA SER A 176 8.77 -11.16 -12.42
C SER A 176 7.49 -11.89 -12.82
N GLY A 177 6.52 -11.15 -13.38
CA GLY A 177 5.18 -11.62 -13.70
C GLY A 177 4.12 -11.19 -12.69
N LEU A 178 4.51 -10.72 -11.50
CA LEU A 178 3.56 -10.19 -10.51
C LEU A 178 3.29 -8.70 -10.77
N ALA A 179 2.02 -8.28 -10.62
CA ALA A 179 1.66 -6.87 -10.62
C ALA A 179 0.80 -6.52 -9.39
N ARG A 180 1.18 -5.45 -8.69
CA ARG A 180 0.53 -5.01 -7.45
C ARG A 180 -0.16 -3.67 -7.63
N PHE A 181 -1.44 -3.61 -7.26
CA PHE A 181 -2.19 -2.37 -7.17
C PHE A 181 -1.70 -1.47 -6.03
N GLN A 182 -1.71 -0.16 -6.26
CA GLN A 182 -1.34 0.86 -5.30
C GLN A 182 -2.36 2.00 -5.33
N SER A 183 -2.63 2.59 -4.16
CA SER A 183 -3.36 3.86 -4.01
C SER A 183 -4.66 3.90 -4.82
N VAL A 184 -5.57 2.92 -4.59
CA VAL A 184 -6.88 2.92 -5.24
C VAL A 184 -7.77 3.96 -4.56
N GLU A 185 -7.98 5.07 -5.22
CA GLU A 185 -8.66 6.24 -4.65
C GLU A 185 -9.83 6.70 -5.50
N THR A 186 -10.85 7.26 -4.85
CA THR A 186 -11.98 7.92 -5.51
C THR A 186 -12.35 9.16 -4.71
N HIS A 187 -12.41 10.30 -5.40
CA HIS A 187 -12.83 11.57 -4.82
C HIS A 187 -14.10 11.41 -3.98
N PRO A 188 -14.18 11.96 -2.76
CA PRO A 188 -15.33 11.79 -1.87
C PRO A 188 -16.69 12.02 -2.56
N ASP A 189 -16.82 13.09 -3.35
CA ASP A 189 -18.05 13.43 -4.07
C ASP A 189 -18.40 12.48 -5.22
N ALA A 190 -17.45 11.67 -5.68
CA ALA A 190 -17.62 10.74 -6.79
C ALA A 190 -17.73 9.26 -6.36
N ARG A 191 -17.71 9.01 -5.03
CA ARG A 191 -17.85 7.66 -4.47
C ARG A 191 -19.22 7.03 -4.80
N ARG A 192 -19.29 5.69 -4.68
CA ARG A 192 -20.49 4.87 -4.92
C ARG A 192 -21.05 4.89 -6.35
N ARG A 193 -20.29 5.43 -7.29
CA ARG A 193 -20.64 5.47 -8.73
C ARG A 193 -20.05 4.31 -9.55
N GLY A 194 -19.29 3.41 -8.91
CA GLY A 194 -18.63 2.28 -9.57
C GLY A 194 -17.27 2.60 -10.19
N LEU A 195 -16.75 3.83 -10.03
CA LEU A 195 -15.52 4.29 -10.69
C LEU A 195 -14.30 3.45 -10.31
N ALA A 196 -14.10 3.17 -9.01
CA ALA A 196 -13.01 2.31 -8.55
C ALA A 196 -13.09 0.89 -9.16
N SER A 197 -14.29 0.29 -9.20
CA SER A 197 -14.48 -1.04 -9.81
C SER A 197 -14.15 -1.05 -11.31
N ALA A 198 -14.61 -0.04 -12.05
CA ALA A 198 -14.30 0.09 -13.47
C ALA A 198 -12.81 0.31 -13.71
N LEU A 199 -12.17 1.14 -12.87
CA LEU A 199 -10.75 1.46 -12.98
C LEU A 199 -9.86 0.26 -12.65
N VAL A 200 -10.14 -0.48 -11.56
CA VAL A 200 -9.41 -1.70 -11.19
C VAL A 200 -9.53 -2.75 -12.31
N HIS A 201 -10.73 -2.94 -12.87
CA HIS A 201 -10.95 -3.84 -14.00
C HIS A 201 -10.14 -3.41 -15.24
N HIS A 202 -10.19 -2.12 -15.60
CA HIS A 202 -9.47 -1.58 -16.78
C HIS A 202 -7.95 -1.76 -16.63
N ALA A 203 -7.39 -1.27 -15.53
CA ALA A 203 -5.95 -1.30 -15.28
C ALA A 203 -5.43 -2.73 -15.08
N GLY A 204 -6.21 -3.58 -14.39
CA GLY A 204 -5.86 -4.97 -14.20
C GLY A 204 -5.81 -5.76 -15.51
N ASN A 205 -6.80 -5.58 -16.41
CA ASN A 205 -6.73 -6.22 -17.73
C ASN A 205 -5.53 -5.69 -18.54
N ALA A 206 -5.22 -4.41 -18.48
CA ALA A 206 -4.03 -3.87 -19.14
C ALA A 206 -2.72 -4.48 -18.60
N ALA A 207 -2.67 -4.88 -17.33
CA ALA A 207 -1.53 -5.61 -16.76
C ALA A 207 -1.52 -7.09 -17.19
N LEU A 208 -2.68 -7.76 -17.16
CA LEU A 208 -2.82 -9.16 -17.62
C LEU A 208 -2.45 -9.31 -19.10
N ASP A 209 -2.85 -8.38 -19.96
CA ASP A 209 -2.52 -8.35 -21.40
C ASP A 209 -1.00 -8.21 -21.63
N ARG A 210 -0.28 -7.61 -20.68
CA ARG A 210 1.19 -7.54 -20.66
C ARG A 210 1.86 -8.76 -20.01
N GLY A 211 1.08 -9.76 -19.61
CA GLY A 211 1.56 -11.01 -19.06
C GLY A 211 1.70 -11.05 -17.54
N ALA A 212 1.22 -10.04 -16.82
CA ALA A 212 1.27 -10.04 -15.36
C ALA A 212 0.30 -11.10 -14.78
N LYS A 213 0.82 -12.02 -13.97
CA LYS A 213 0.06 -13.03 -13.20
C LYS A 213 0.87 -13.47 -11.98
N PRO A 214 0.30 -13.40 -10.75
CA PRO A 214 -1.01 -12.86 -10.41
C PRO A 214 -1.03 -11.33 -10.33
N LEU A 215 -2.23 -10.75 -10.39
CA LEU A 215 -2.52 -9.43 -9.88
C LEU A 215 -2.66 -9.51 -8.36
N VAL A 216 -2.10 -8.55 -7.64
CA VAL A 216 -2.15 -8.49 -6.17
C VAL A 216 -2.75 -7.17 -5.73
N ILE A 217 -3.66 -7.22 -4.77
CA ILE A 217 -4.18 -6.03 -4.08
C ILE A 217 -4.24 -6.31 -2.58
N VAL A 218 -3.92 -5.30 -1.77
CA VAL A 218 -3.97 -5.38 -0.31
C VAL A 218 -5.03 -4.43 0.18
N ALA A 219 -5.87 -4.89 1.09
CA ALA A 219 -7.01 -4.14 1.59
C ALA A 219 -7.30 -4.44 3.05
N ASP A 220 -7.72 -3.41 3.77
CA ASP A 220 -8.33 -3.54 5.08
C ASP A 220 -9.60 -4.42 4.96
N PRO A 221 -9.68 -5.54 5.70
CA PRO A 221 -10.82 -6.47 5.66
C PRO A 221 -12.13 -5.84 6.14
N GLU A 222 -12.07 -4.81 6.97
CA GLU A 222 -13.25 -4.11 7.49
C GLU A 222 -13.70 -2.95 6.58
N TYR A 223 -12.83 -2.52 5.65
CA TYR A 223 -13.16 -1.45 4.74
C TYR A 223 -13.94 -1.95 3.52
N HIS A 224 -15.02 -1.27 3.18
CA HIS A 224 -15.97 -1.69 2.12
C HIS A 224 -15.32 -1.93 0.74
N ALA A 225 -14.13 -1.38 0.47
CA ALA A 225 -13.43 -1.55 -0.81
C ALA A 225 -13.06 -3.01 -1.09
N ILE A 226 -12.80 -3.84 -0.07
CA ILE A 226 -12.48 -5.26 -0.25
C ILE A 226 -13.61 -6.01 -0.97
N GLY A 227 -14.88 -5.63 -0.73
CA GLY A 227 -16.04 -6.17 -1.45
C GLY A 227 -16.03 -5.86 -2.94
N ILE A 228 -15.46 -4.72 -3.35
CA ILE A 228 -15.27 -4.37 -4.76
C ILE A 228 -14.29 -5.36 -5.39
N TYR A 229 -13.16 -5.61 -4.76
CA TYR A 229 -12.11 -6.48 -5.28
C TYR A 229 -12.60 -7.93 -5.41
N ARG A 230 -13.26 -8.46 -4.38
CA ARG A 230 -13.89 -9.79 -4.44
C ARG A 230 -14.92 -9.90 -5.56
N SER A 231 -15.72 -8.87 -5.81
CA SER A 231 -16.69 -8.85 -6.92
C SER A 231 -16.04 -8.86 -8.31
N LEU A 232 -14.80 -8.41 -8.40
CA LEU A 232 -13.98 -8.43 -9.61
C LEU A 232 -13.21 -9.74 -9.82
N GLY A 233 -13.34 -10.72 -8.92
CA GLY A 233 -12.71 -12.03 -9.04
C GLY A 233 -11.42 -12.20 -8.22
N PHE A 234 -11.04 -11.20 -7.42
CA PHE A 234 -9.96 -11.40 -6.47
C PHE A 234 -10.39 -12.35 -5.35
N VAL A 235 -9.49 -13.22 -4.96
CA VAL A 235 -9.67 -14.17 -3.86
C VAL A 235 -8.68 -13.86 -2.75
N ASP A 236 -9.11 -14.04 -1.50
CA ASP A 236 -8.25 -13.87 -0.34
C ASP A 236 -7.13 -14.91 -0.39
N TRP A 237 -5.89 -14.49 -0.16
CA TRP A 237 -4.71 -15.33 -0.28
C TRP A 237 -3.96 -15.46 1.04
N GLU A 238 -3.60 -14.33 1.66
CA GLU A 238 -2.87 -14.30 2.92
C GLU A 238 -3.24 -13.03 3.71
N THR A 239 -2.77 -12.96 4.95
CA THR A 239 -2.93 -11.79 5.82
C THR A 239 -1.58 -11.13 6.03
N GLN A 240 -1.49 -9.84 5.70
CA GLN A 240 -0.32 -9.01 6.00
C GLN A 240 -0.46 -8.43 7.41
N VAL A 241 0.51 -8.69 8.28
CA VAL A 241 0.55 -8.16 9.65
C VAL A 241 1.48 -6.96 9.73
N GLN A 242 0.98 -5.88 10.29
CA GLN A 242 1.71 -4.63 10.52
C GLN A 242 1.59 -4.22 11.99
N LEU A 243 2.73 -3.87 12.60
CA LEU A 243 2.84 -3.43 13.98
C LEU A 243 3.51 -2.06 13.99
N THR A 244 2.83 -1.04 14.47
CA THR A 244 3.38 0.32 14.57
C THR A 244 3.29 0.83 15.99
N ARG A 245 4.37 1.46 16.46
CA ARG A 245 4.37 2.22 17.70
C ARG A 245 4.77 3.65 17.39
N PRO A 246 3.80 4.60 17.41
CA PRO A 246 4.05 6.02 17.15
C PRO A 246 4.98 6.66 18.20
N PRO A 247 5.56 7.84 17.91
CA PRO A 247 6.36 8.59 18.87
C PRO A 247 5.58 8.92 20.15
N GLY A 248 6.19 8.71 21.30
CA GLY A 248 5.60 9.07 22.60
C GLY A 248 4.54 8.10 23.13
N SER A 249 4.24 7.02 22.42
CA SER A 249 3.40 5.92 22.94
C SER A 249 4.20 5.15 23.97
N THR A 250 3.97 5.43 25.25
CA THR A 250 4.39 4.57 26.36
C THR A 250 3.19 3.72 26.75
N GLY A 251 3.37 2.42 26.83
CA GLY A 251 2.35 1.52 27.34
C GLY A 251 1.82 2.00 28.71
N THR A 252 0.50 1.97 28.86
CA THR A 252 -0.19 2.26 30.13
C THR A 252 -0.19 1.05 31.02
#